data_b7f28974b9016d68e176894966231ad0
#
_entry.id   b7f28974b9016d68e176894966231ad0
#
_cell.length_a   1.000
_cell.length_b   1.000
_cell.length_c   1.000
_cell.angle_alpha   90.00
_cell.angle_beta   90.00
_cell.angle_gamma   90.00
#
_symmetry.space_group_name_H-M   'P 1'
#
loop_
_entity.id
_entity.type
_entity.pdbx_description
1 polymer ?
#
loop_
_entity_poly.entity_id
_entity_poly.type
_entity_poly.pdbx_seq_one_letter_code
_entity_poly.pdbx_strand_id
1 'polypeptide(L)'
;MTERGFLEYYEERKIIPVSQNIEDFAGHVRRRTALYRSLGLSSLSFRGSEVLEFGPGTGDNAIVTLGFEPKKLTLVDANPASIEALQSKVVTLDPNRVELVIADFNSDDLSSRLEGRRFDIVLAEACLPGQVAPISSLRKISNFVCDSAGMLVVTAADDMSTLSELCRRYMKPAIVNASNGTFDNAVEIACRVFGTHFEALTHASRSLQDWVLDQIVHPWPRNWALSMNDAIDELKEFDFLGSSPNFFEDWRWYKQFANTSVEWSELASKRWTQVAPYTLDYRIDMDKVNFMPFSNGLRFNELCRKFGQ
;
A
#
# COMPACT_ATOMS: atom_id res chain seq x y z
N MET A 1 -3.75 9.61 20.20
CA MET A 1 -4.20 8.81 19.02
C MET A 1 -4.72 7.50 19.57
N THR A 2 -5.89 7.11 19.15
CA THR A 2 -6.53 5.87 19.54
C THR A 2 -5.86 4.69 18.85
N GLU A 3 -6.20 3.47 19.26
CA GLU A 3 -5.65 2.23 18.69
C GLU A 3 -6.07 1.98 17.23
N ARG A 4 -7.08 2.74 16.71
CA ARG A 4 -7.67 2.56 15.37
C ARG A 4 -7.07 3.45 14.28
N GLY A 5 -6.13 4.33 14.63
CA GLY A 5 -5.36 5.10 13.66
C GLY A 5 -6.22 5.88 12.64
N PHE A 6 -6.00 5.66 11.34
CA PHE A 6 -6.71 6.37 10.27
C PHE A 6 -8.16 5.91 10.07
N LEU A 7 -8.53 4.71 10.49
CA LEU A 7 -9.92 4.23 10.38
C LEU A 7 -10.87 5.13 11.17
N GLU A 8 -10.49 5.50 12.40
CA GLU A 8 -11.26 6.43 13.22
C GLU A 8 -11.40 7.80 12.53
N TYR A 9 -10.32 8.33 11.96
CA TYR A 9 -10.34 9.58 11.21
C TYR A 9 -11.31 9.52 10.02
N TYR A 10 -11.31 8.41 9.26
CA TYR A 10 -12.21 8.25 8.11
C TYR A 10 -13.67 8.09 8.54
N GLU A 11 -13.93 7.32 9.61
CA GLU A 11 -15.27 7.13 10.17
C GLU A 11 -15.85 8.44 10.71
N GLU A 12 -15.10 9.17 11.54
CA GLU A 12 -15.53 10.47 12.09
C GLU A 12 -15.86 11.50 11.02
N ARG A 13 -15.08 11.51 9.93
CA ARG A 13 -15.25 12.46 8.83
C ARG A 13 -16.17 11.96 7.72
N LYS A 14 -16.55 10.67 7.75
CA LYS A 14 -17.35 9.99 6.71
C LYS A 14 -16.73 10.15 5.32
N ILE A 15 -15.42 9.93 5.21
CA ILE A 15 -14.65 10.11 3.98
C ILE A 15 -13.99 8.80 3.52
N ILE A 16 -13.74 8.73 2.20
CA ILE A 16 -12.90 7.70 1.55
C ILE A 16 -11.94 8.43 0.62
N PRO A 17 -10.83 9.00 1.11
CA PRO A 17 -9.96 9.86 0.30
C PRO A 17 -8.99 9.08 -0.59
N VAL A 18 -9.41 7.91 -1.06
CA VAL A 18 -8.60 6.96 -1.86
C VAL A 18 -9.23 6.62 -3.21
N SER A 19 -10.27 7.36 -3.60
CA SER A 19 -10.94 7.19 -4.89
C SER A 19 -9.97 7.39 -6.05
N GLN A 20 -10.00 6.48 -7.02
CA GLN A 20 -9.19 6.55 -8.23
C GLN A 20 -9.97 7.17 -9.38
N ASN A 21 -9.31 7.97 -10.21
CA ASN A 21 -9.90 8.36 -11.49
C ASN A 21 -9.84 7.17 -12.45
N ILE A 22 -11.00 6.59 -12.72
CA ILE A 22 -11.18 5.45 -13.64
C ILE A 22 -11.95 5.82 -14.91
N GLU A 23 -12.01 7.10 -15.29
CA GLU A 23 -12.65 7.53 -16.55
C GLU A 23 -12.00 6.81 -17.75
N ASP A 24 -10.65 6.72 -17.80
CA ASP A 24 -9.96 5.79 -18.69
C ASP A 24 -9.82 4.43 -18.01
N PHE A 25 -10.93 3.68 -17.97
CA PHE A 25 -10.93 2.34 -17.35
C PHE A 25 -9.95 1.37 -18.04
N ALA A 26 -9.85 1.43 -19.36
CA ALA A 26 -8.90 0.59 -20.10
C ALA A 26 -7.44 0.90 -19.70
N GLY A 27 -7.11 2.19 -19.51
CA GLY A 27 -5.82 2.62 -18.97
C GLY A 27 -5.60 2.16 -17.54
N HIS A 28 -6.64 2.21 -16.70
CA HIS A 28 -6.57 1.69 -15.34
C HIS A 28 -6.27 0.18 -15.31
N VAL A 29 -6.97 -0.62 -16.11
CA VAL A 29 -6.70 -2.06 -16.27
C VAL A 29 -5.26 -2.31 -16.72
N ARG A 30 -4.76 -1.54 -17.73
CA ARG A 30 -3.37 -1.67 -18.19
C ARG A 30 -2.36 -1.38 -17.08
N ARG A 31 -2.57 -0.32 -16.28
CA ARG A 31 -1.70 0.03 -15.13
C ARG A 31 -1.70 -1.07 -14.08
N ARG A 32 -2.87 -1.59 -13.70
CA ARG A 32 -2.98 -2.68 -12.72
C ARG A 32 -2.32 -3.97 -13.22
N THR A 33 -2.52 -4.31 -14.49
CA THR A 33 -1.87 -5.47 -15.11
C THR A 33 -0.35 -5.31 -15.14
N ALA A 34 0.15 -4.11 -15.43
CA ALA A 34 1.58 -3.82 -15.42
C ALA A 34 2.17 -3.90 -14.01
N LEU A 35 1.45 -3.40 -12.98
CA LEU A 35 1.83 -3.54 -11.58
C LEU A 35 1.99 -5.01 -11.21
N TYR A 36 0.95 -5.81 -11.38
CA TYR A 36 1.02 -7.23 -11.01
C TYR A 36 2.10 -7.99 -11.76
N ARG A 37 2.30 -7.69 -13.06
CA ARG A 37 3.40 -8.28 -13.82
C ARG A 37 4.77 -7.94 -13.22
N SER A 38 5.01 -6.71 -12.75
CA SER A 38 6.26 -6.34 -12.09
C SER A 38 6.45 -7.03 -10.75
N LEU A 39 5.35 -7.44 -10.10
CA LEU A 39 5.36 -8.23 -8.88
C LEU A 39 5.50 -9.75 -9.14
N GLY A 40 5.65 -10.17 -10.39
CA GLY A 40 5.71 -11.59 -10.75
C GLY A 40 4.35 -12.27 -10.88
N LEU A 41 3.25 -11.53 -10.82
CA LEU A 41 1.88 -12.03 -10.94
C LEU A 41 1.31 -11.74 -12.33
N SER A 42 0.91 -12.75 -13.05
CA SER A 42 0.12 -12.57 -14.27
C SER A 42 -1.38 -12.50 -13.94
N SER A 43 -2.20 -11.97 -14.85
CA SER A 43 -3.66 -12.07 -14.71
C SER A 43 -4.15 -13.53 -14.62
N LEU A 44 -3.40 -14.47 -15.20
CA LEU A 44 -3.69 -15.90 -15.10
C LEU A 44 -3.50 -16.45 -13.67
N SER A 45 -2.67 -15.83 -12.85
CA SER A 45 -2.49 -16.21 -11.45
C SER A 45 -3.77 -15.99 -10.63
N PHE A 46 -4.59 -15.03 -11.03
CA PHE A 46 -5.87 -14.75 -10.38
C PHE A 46 -7.00 -15.65 -10.84
N ARG A 47 -6.94 -16.16 -12.09
CA ARG A 47 -8.02 -16.96 -12.65
C ARG A 47 -8.26 -18.22 -11.87
N GLY A 48 -9.49 -18.36 -11.35
CA GLY A 48 -9.90 -19.53 -10.56
C GLY A 48 -9.33 -19.60 -9.15
N SER A 49 -8.58 -18.58 -8.69
CA SER A 49 -8.01 -18.52 -7.34
C SER A 49 -9.00 -17.95 -6.32
N GLU A 50 -8.80 -18.28 -5.05
CA GLU A 50 -9.42 -17.62 -3.89
C GLU A 50 -8.58 -16.38 -3.55
N VAL A 51 -9.15 -15.19 -3.72
CA VAL A 51 -8.46 -13.90 -3.49
C VAL A 51 -9.04 -13.20 -2.26
N LEU A 52 -8.18 -12.72 -1.39
CA LEU A 52 -8.53 -11.87 -0.25
C LEU A 52 -7.89 -10.49 -0.44
N GLU A 53 -8.68 -9.42 -0.34
CA GLU A 53 -8.19 -8.04 -0.41
C GLU A 53 -8.56 -7.29 0.87
N PHE A 54 -7.55 -6.75 1.55
CA PHE A 54 -7.69 -5.91 2.73
C PHE A 54 -7.66 -4.43 2.36
N GLY A 55 -8.59 -3.65 2.88
CA GLY A 55 -8.68 -2.22 2.66
C GLY A 55 -8.92 -1.83 1.21
N PRO A 56 -9.89 -2.44 0.49
CA PRO A 56 -10.17 -2.15 -0.92
C PRO A 56 -10.68 -0.71 -1.17
N GLY A 57 -11.01 0.04 -0.12
CA GLY A 57 -11.47 1.42 -0.20
C GLY A 57 -12.71 1.58 -1.07
N THR A 58 -12.63 2.38 -2.14
CA THR A 58 -13.75 2.59 -3.08
C THR A 58 -14.02 1.43 -4.03
N GLY A 59 -13.15 0.39 -4.03
CA GLY A 59 -13.28 -0.78 -4.89
C GLY A 59 -12.78 -0.59 -6.32
N ASP A 60 -12.22 0.56 -6.67
CA ASP A 60 -11.77 0.85 -8.04
C ASP A 60 -10.69 -0.14 -8.53
N ASN A 61 -9.81 -0.59 -7.63
CA ASN A 61 -8.84 -1.64 -7.91
C ASN A 61 -9.48 -3.04 -7.91
N ALA A 62 -10.39 -3.29 -6.97
CA ALA A 62 -11.06 -4.59 -6.83
C ALA A 62 -11.89 -4.97 -8.07
N ILE A 63 -12.45 -3.99 -8.80
CA ILE A 63 -13.13 -4.22 -10.08
C ILE A 63 -12.16 -4.85 -11.10
N VAL A 64 -10.91 -4.39 -11.15
CA VAL A 64 -9.91 -4.96 -12.07
C VAL A 64 -9.52 -6.38 -11.62
N THR A 65 -9.35 -6.58 -10.31
CA THR A 65 -9.09 -7.91 -9.74
C THR A 65 -10.21 -8.89 -10.07
N LEU A 66 -11.48 -8.46 -9.93
CA LEU A 66 -12.64 -9.25 -10.33
C LEU A 66 -12.63 -9.58 -11.84
N GLY A 67 -12.18 -8.65 -12.68
CA GLY A 67 -12.02 -8.84 -14.12
C GLY A 67 -10.97 -9.88 -14.51
N PHE A 68 -10.06 -10.27 -13.61
CA PHE A 68 -9.12 -11.38 -13.81
C PHE A 68 -9.74 -12.76 -13.54
N GLU A 69 -11.03 -12.82 -13.27
CA GLU A 69 -11.83 -14.05 -13.11
C GLU A 69 -11.39 -14.95 -11.93
N PRO A 70 -11.18 -14.39 -10.71
CA PRO A 70 -10.97 -15.23 -9.54
C PRO A 70 -12.17 -16.15 -9.31
N LYS A 71 -11.96 -17.28 -8.66
CA LYS A 71 -13.06 -18.17 -8.20
C LYS A 71 -13.92 -17.43 -7.16
N LYS A 72 -13.28 -16.74 -6.22
CA LYS A 72 -13.91 -15.91 -5.21
C LYS A 72 -13.01 -14.72 -4.90
N LEU A 73 -13.59 -13.53 -4.75
CA LEU A 73 -12.95 -12.32 -4.28
C LEU A 73 -13.59 -11.92 -2.95
N THR A 74 -12.85 -12.07 -1.85
CA THR A 74 -13.28 -11.66 -0.52
C THR A 74 -12.66 -10.30 -0.21
N LEU A 75 -13.50 -9.31 0.09
CA LEU A 75 -13.11 -7.94 0.40
C LEU A 75 -13.32 -7.67 1.89
N VAL A 76 -12.30 -7.18 2.60
CA VAL A 76 -12.36 -6.87 4.02
C VAL A 76 -12.15 -5.37 4.22
N ASP A 77 -13.15 -4.70 4.77
CA ASP A 77 -13.07 -3.28 5.14
C ASP A 77 -13.93 -3.02 6.38
N ALA A 78 -13.57 -2.01 7.17
CA ALA A 78 -14.32 -1.59 8.35
C ALA A 78 -14.95 -0.21 8.19
N ASN A 79 -14.50 0.61 7.22
CA ASN A 79 -15.03 1.95 7.01
C ASN A 79 -16.44 1.88 6.40
N PRO A 80 -17.50 2.41 7.08
CA PRO A 80 -18.86 2.36 6.57
C PRO A 80 -19.03 2.96 5.17
N ALA A 81 -18.31 4.02 4.86
CA ALA A 81 -18.35 4.65 3.55
C ALA A 81 -17.74 3.74 2.47
N SER A 82 -16.62 3.04 2.77
CA SER A 82 -16.04 2.03 1.87
C SER A 82 -17.00 0.87 1.63
N ILE A 83 -17.67 0.40 2.69
CA ILE A 83 -18.64 -0.71 2.60
C ILE A 83 -19.78 -0.35 1.65
N GLU A 84 -20.34 0.85 1.74
CA GLU A 84 -21.39 1.34 0.83
C GLU A 84 -20.89 1.39 -0.62
N ALA A 85 -19.68 1.92 -0.84
CA ALA A 85 -19.07 1.98 -2.16
C ALA A 85 -18.82 0.58 -2.74
N LEU A 86 -18.26 -0.34 -1.95
CA LEU A 86 -18.01 -1.72 -2.36
C LEU A 86 -19.29 -2.47 -2.70
N GLN A 87 -20.33 -2.32 -1.88
CA GLN A 87 -21.62 -2.95 -2.10
C GLN A 87 -22.23 -2.49 -3.42
N SER A 88 -22.16 -1.20 -3.72
CA SER A 88 -22.77 -0.64 -4.94
C SER A 88 -21.94 -0.89 -6.20
N LYS A 89 -20.60 -0.83 -6.11
CA LYS A 89 -19.72 -0.90 -7.28
C LYS A 89 -19.21 -2.31 -7.59
N VAL A 90 -18.85 -3.10 -6.56
CA VAL A 90 -18.14 -4.37 -6.78
C VAL A 90 -19.05 -5.57 -6.56
N VAL A 91 -19.75 -5.62 -5.43
CA VAL A 91 -20.64 -6.75 -5.11
C VAL A 91 -21.76 -6.88 -6.13
N THR A 92 -22.36 -5.76 -6.58
CA THR A 92 -23.42 -5.74 -7.60
C THR A 92 -22.96 -6.24 -8.96
N LEU A 93 -21.67 -6.15 -9.32
CA LEU A 93 -21.16 -6.66 -10.60
C LEU A 93 -21.19 -8.19 -10.65
N ASP A 94 -20.85 -8.86 -9.55
CA ASP A 94 -20.90 -10.30 -9.47
C ASP A 94 -21.09 -10.78 -8.02
N PRO A 95 -22.34 -10.80 -7.54
CA PRO A 95 -22.65 -11.16 -6.15
C PRO A 95 -22.36 -12.62 -5.82
N ASN A 96 -22.16 -13.47 -6.83
CA ASN A 96 -21.80 -14.87 -6.60
C ASN A 96 -20.31 -15.06 -6.33
N ARG A 97 -19.46 -14.24 -6.96
CA ARG A 97 -18.00 -14.29 -6.82
C ARG A 97 -17.44 -13.30 -5.80
N VAL A 98 -18.17 -12.25 -5.46
CA VAL A 98 -17.69 -11.24 -4.50
C VAL A 98 -18.35 -11.46 -3.14
N GLU A 99 -17.52 -11.45 -2.11
CA GLU A 99 -17.94 -11.49 -0.71
C GLU A 99 -17.39 -10.27 0.02
N LEU A 100 -18.23 -9.58 0.77
CA LEU A 100 -17.83 -8.43 1.58
C LEU A 100 -17.90 -8.81 3.07
N VAL A 101 -16.76 -8.75 3.74
CA VAL A 101 -16.61 -9.00 5.17
C VAL A 101 -16.35 -7.67 5.88
N ILE A 102 -17.27 -7.28 6.75
CA ILE A 102 -17.17 -6.03 7.51
C ILE A 102 -16.33 -6.30 8.75
N ALA A 103 -15.04 -5.94 8.69
CA ALA A 103 -14.12 -6.16 9.81
C ALA A 103 -12.95 -5.17 9.77
N ASP A 104 -12.49 -4.76 10.95
CA ASP A 104 -11.15 -4.20 11.09
C ASP A 104 -10.14 -5.36 11.01
N PHE A 105 -9.22 -5.30 10.05
CA PHE A 105 -8.24 -6.38 9.87
C PHE A 105 -7.21 -6.48 11.01
N ASN A 106 -7.18 -5.51 11.92
CA ASN A 106 -6.41 -5.60 13.15
C ASN A 106 -7.17 -6.27 14.29
N SER A 107 -8.49 -6.50 14.14
CA SER A 107 -9.31 -7.13 15.19
C SER A 107 -8.90 -8.58 15.46
N ASP A 108 -9.10 -9.04 16.68
CA ASP A 108 -8.75 -10.41 17.09
C ASP A 108 -9.77 -11.43 16.58
N ASP A 109 -10.97 -11.00 16.20
CA ASP A 109 -12.04 -11.85 15.66
C ASP A 109 -11.96 -12.02 14.13
N LEU A 110 -11.00 -11.40 13.47
CA LEU A 110 -10.85 -11.45 12.00
C LEU A 110 -10.79 -12.89 11.48
N SER A 111 -9.96 -13.75 12.10
CA SER A 111 -9.85 -15.16 11.71
C SER A 111 -11.19 -15.90 11.80
N SER A 112 -11.97 -15.61 12.82
CA SER A 112 -13.31 -16.17 12.98
C SER A 112 -14.28 -15.68 11.91
N ARG A 113 -14.22 -14.38 11.56
CA ARG A 113 -15.05 -13.80 10.50
C ARG A 113 -14.70 -14.35 9.11
N LEU A 114 -13.45 -14.72 8.90
CA LEU A 114 -12.98 -15.39 7.69
C LEU A 114 -13.02 -16.93 7.80
N GLU A 115 -13.68 -17.47 8.85
CA GLU A 115 -13.90 -18.89 9.04
C GLU A 115 -12.61 -19.75 9.03
N GLY A 116 -11.48 -19.15 9.40
CA GLY A 116 -10.16 -19.80 9.35
C GLY A 116 -9.67 -20.12 7.94
N ARG A 117 -10.29 -19.55 6.89
CA ARG A 117 -9.91 -19.78 5.49
C ARG A 117 -8.50 -19.27 5.20
N ARG A 118 -7.87 -19.91 4.21
CA ARG A 118 -6.63 -19.51 3.59
C ARG A 118 -6.90 -19.21 2.11
N PHE A 119 -6.10 -18.30 1.54
CA PHE A 119 -6.31 -17.77 0.21
C PHE A 119 -5.07 -17.95 -0.67
N ASP A 120 -5.29 -18.17 -1.97
CA ASP A 120 -4.22 -18.31 -2.94
C ASP A 120 -3.49 -16.98 -3.14
N ILE A 121 -4.23 -15.86 -3.10
CA ILE A 121 -3.68 -14.51 -3.23
C ILE A 121 -4.26 -13.62 -2.14
N VAL A 122 -3.39 -12.98 -1.36
CA VAL A 122 -3.76 -11.98 -0.36
C VAL A 122 -3.20 -10.62 -0.78
N LEU A 123 -4.06 -9.62 -0.88
CA LEU A 123 -3.73 -8.25 -1.28
C LEU A 123 -3.92 -7.31 -0.09
N ALA A 124 -2.89 -6.50 0.23
CA ALA A 124 -2.94 -5.45 1.24
C ALA A 124 -2.23 -4.20 0.70
N GLU A 125 -2.86 -3.59 -0.30
CA GLU A 125 -2.29 -2.46 -1.02
C GLU A 125 -2.62 -1.14 -0.32
N ALA A 126 -1.59 -0.40 0.05
CA ALA A 126 -1.65 0.93 0.69
C ALA A 126 -2.44 1.00 2.02
N CYS A 127 -2.75 -0.13 2.66
CA CYS A 127 -3.49 -0.16 3.91
C CYS A 127 -2.64 -0.48 5.16
N LEU A 128 -1.41 -0.98 4.98
CA LEU A 128 -0.50 -1.28 6.09
C LEU A 128 0.29 -0.05 6.57
N PRO A 129 0.90 0.75 5.69
CA PRO A 129 1.46 2.03 6.13
C PRO A 129 0.36 2.92 6.69
N GLY A 130 0.64 3.60 7.80
CA GLY A 130 -0.34 4.42 8.51
C GLY A 130 -1.06 3.70 9.65
N GLN A 131 -0.91 2.40 9.78
CA GLN A 131 -1.37 1.65 10.96
C GLN A 131 -0.55 2.03 12.20
N VAL A 132 -1.14 1.85 13.37
CA VAL A 132 -0.45 2.08 14.66
C VAL A 132 0.69 1.06 14.87
N ALA A 133 0.51 -0.15 14.37
CA ALA A 133 1.48 -1.24 14.46
C ALA A 133 1.56 -2.02 13.13
N PRO A 134 2.14 -1.42 12.05
CA PRO A 134 2.07 -1.98 10.70
C PRO A 134 2.72 -3.36 10.57
N ILE A 135 3.80 -3.64 11.32
CA ILE A 135 4.45 -4.97 11.34
C ILE A 135 3.52 -6.02 11.96
N SER A 136 2.83 -5.69 13.05
CA SER A 136 1.85 -6.59 13.66
C SER A 136 0.67 -6.85 12.71
N SER A 137 0.22 -5.83 12.00
CA SER A 137 -0.83 -5.96 10.99
C SER A 137 -0.36 -6.86 9.83
N LEU A 138 0.87 -6.68 9.35
CA LEU A 138 1.48 -7.54 8.33
C LEU A 138 1.51 -9.01 8.76
N ARG A 139 1.95 -9.28 9.99
CA ARG A 139 1.97 -10.64 10.58
C ARG A 139 0.57 -11.25 10.64
N LYS A 140 -0.45 -10.47 11.05
CA LYS A 140 -1.84 -10.94 11.09
C LYS A 140 -2.33 -11.34 9.70
N ILE A 141 -2.14 -10.50 8.69
CA ILE A 141 -2.65 -10.77 7.34
C ILE A 141 -1.88 -11.88 6.62
N SER A 142 -0.58 -12.06 6.89
CA SER A 142 0.20 -13.14 6.28
C SER A 142 -0.30 -14.54 6.66
N ASN A 143 -0.97 -14.68 7.81
CA ASN A 143 -1.57 -15.93 8.25
C ASN A 143 -2.74 -16.39 7.37
N PHE A 144 -3.27 -15.55 6.50
CA PHE A 144 -4.35 -15.92 5.57
C PHE A 144 -3.85 -16.44 4.23
N VAL A 145 -2.55 -16.45 4.00
CA VAL A 145 -1.94 -16.99 2.78
C VAL A 145 -1.89 -18.52 2.85
N CYS A 146 -2.20 -19.22 1.76
CA CYS A 146 -2.03 -20.67 1.67
C CYS A 146 -0.57 -21.08 1.83
N ASP A 147 -0.31 -22.14 2.60
CA ASP A 147 1.05 -22.56 3.00
C ASP A 147 1.91 -23.07 1.82
N SER A 148 1.31 -23.62 0.75
CA SER A 148 2.07 -24.35 -0.26
C SER A 148 2.36 -23.58 -1.54
N ALA A 149 1.61 -22.54 -1.87
CA ALA A 149 1.76 -21.77 -3.11
C ALA A 149 1.02 -20.44 -3.06
N GLY A 150 0.69 -19.94 -1.87
CA GLY A 150 -0.01 -18.67 -1.71
C GLY A 150 0.90 -17.48 -1.96
N MET A 151 0.31 -16.38 -2.41
CA MET A 151 1.01 -15.13 -2.72
C MET A 151 0.48 -13.99 -1.87
N LEU A 152 1.40 -13.17 -1.34
CA LEU A 152 1.09 -11.99 -0.55
C LEU A 152 1.60 -10.74 -1.28
N VAL A 153 0.71 -9.79 -1.54
CA VAL A 153 1.05 -8.48 -2.11
C VAL A 153 0.82 -7.42 -1.06
N VAL A 154 1.85 -6.66 -0.73
CA VAL A 154 1.78 -5.57 0.26
C VAL A 154 2.41 -4.29 -0.27
N THR A 155 1.94 -3.15 0.21
CA THR A 155 2.64 -1.88 0.02
C THR A 155 3.55 -1.64 1.21
N ALA A 156 4.84 -1.47 0.95
CA ALA A 156 5.79 -0.94 1.91
C ALA A 156 5.97 0.58 1.69
N ALA A 157 6.21 1.31 2.75
CA ALA A 157 6.53 2.74 2.72
C ALA A 157 7.47 3.05 3.89
N ASP A 158 8.72 3.30 3.58
CA ASP A 158 9.72 3.62 4.58
C ASP A 158 9.98 5.13 4.66
N ASP A 159 10.63 5.56 5.75
CA ASP A 159 10.94 6.97 6.02
C ASP A 159 11.77 7.60 4.89
N MET A 160 12.58 6.81 4.20
CA MET A 160 13.45 7.28 3.14
C MET A 160 12.65 7.54 1.85
N SER A 161 11.84 6.59 1.42
CA SER A 161 11.02 6.72 0.20
C SER A 161 9.92 7.77 0.34
N THR A 162 9.52 8.10 1.56
CA THR A 162 8.44 9.04 1.88
C THR A 162 8.92 10.37 2.48
N LEU A 163 10.22 10.67 2.40
CA LEU A 163 10.78 11.91 2.97
C LEU A 163 10.09 13.18 2.44
N SER A 164 9.68 13.19 1.17
CA SER A 164 8.95 14.31 0.58
C SER A 164 7.56 14.49 1.22
N GLU A 165 6.87 13.40 1.55
CA GLU A 165 5.60 13.41 2.28
C GLU A 165 5.80 13.94 3.70
N LEU A 166 6.84 13.48 4.38
CA LEU A 166 7.20 13.98 5.71
C LEU A 166 7.41 15.51 5.69
N CYS A 167 8.20 16.00 4.73
CA CYS A 167 8.40 17.44 4.56
C CYS A 167 7.08 18.21 4.39
N ARG A 168 6.14 17.70 3.59
CA ARG A 168 4.83 18.33 3.41
C ARG A 168 4.01 18.33 4.70
N ARG A 169 4.05 17.25 5.47
CA ARG A 169 3.32 17.12 6.75
C ARG A 169 3.80 18.11 7.81
N TYR A 170 5.04 18.56 7.75
CA TYR A 170 5.53 19.64 8.62
C TYR A 170 4.80 20.98 8.44
N MET A 171 4.10 21.17 7.30
CA MET A 171 3.26 22.36 7.09
C MET A 171 1.92 22.28 7.83
N LYS A 172 1.49 21.09 8.27
CA LYS A 172 0.18 20.89 8.92
C LYS A 172 -0.06 21.80 10.13
N PRO A 173 0.84 22.00 11.09
CA PRO A 173 0.60 22.90 12.21
C PRO A 173 0.30 24.33 11.75
N ALA A 174 1.02 24.83 10.74
CA ALA A 174 0.78 26.17 10.19
C ALA A 174 -0.59 26.26 9.52
N ILE A 175 -1.00 25.24 8.78
CA ILE A 175 -2.31 25.16 8.13
C ILE A 175 -3.42 25.13 9.17
N VAL A 176 -3.29 24.30 10.21
CA VAL A 176 -4.27 24.21 11.29
C VAL A 176 -4.38 25.52 12.03
N ASN A 177 -3.29 26.20 12.34
CA ASN A 177 -3.30 27.51 12.96
C ASN A 177 -4.01 28.57 12.10
N ALA A 178 -3.76 28.56 10.79
CA ALA A 178 -4.39 29.48 9.83
C ALA A 178 -5.88 29.20 9.61
N SER A 179 -6.36 28.00 9.92
CA SER A 179 -7.75 27.58 9.71
C SER A 179 -8.72 28.02 10.79
N ASN A 180 -8.25 28.75 11.81
CA ASN A 180 -9.05 29.10 13.01
C ASN A 180 -9.69 27.86 13.68
N GLY A 181 -9.03 26.70 13.59
CA GLY A 181 -9.44 25.46 14.23
C GLY A 181 -10.57 24.70 13.54
N THR A 182 -11.02 25.11 12.35
CA THR A 182 -12.03 24.36 11.61
C THR A 182 -11.38 23.43 10.59
N PHE A 183 -11.91 22.20 10.50
CA PHE A 183 -11.39 21.19 9.60
C PHE A 183 -11.53 21.58 8.12
N ASP A 184 -12.71 22.06 7.73
CA ASP A 184 -12.99 22.42 6.34
C ASP A 184 -12.09 23.56 5.85
N ASN A 185 -11.85 24.57 6.70
CA ASN A 185 -10.89 25.64 6.39
C ASN A 185 -9.46 25.10 6.28
N ALA A 186 -9.08 24.11 7.09
CA ALA A 186 -7.75 23.51 7.00
C ALA A 186 -7.58 22.77 5.66
N VAL A 187 -8.60 22.04 5.21
CA VAL A 187 -8.61 21.38 3.89
C VAL A 187 -8.53 22.41 2.77
N GLU A 188 -9.33 23.48 2.82
CA GLU A 188 -9.32 24.55 1.81
C GLU A 188 -7.95 25.23 1.72
N ILE A 189 -7.36 25.59 2.86
CA ILE A 189 -6.03 26.21 2.92
C ILE A 189 -4.98 25.25 2.36
N ALA A 190 -5.03 23.97 2.72
CA ALA A 190 -4.10 22.95 2.23
C ALA A 190 -4.24 22.75 0.71
N CYS A 191 -5.45 22.70 0.17
CA CYS A 191 -5.68 22.65 -1.28
C CYS A 191 -5.07 23.87 -1.98
N ARG A 192 -5.22 25.06 -1.43
CA ARG A 192 -4.65 26.29 -1.99
C ARG A 192 -3.12 26.30 -1.94
N VAL A 193 -2.53 25.84 -0.82
CA VAL A 193 -1.07 25.81 -0.61
C VAL A 193 -0.43 24.77 -1.53
N PHE A 194 -1.04 23.60 -1.69
CA PHE A 194 -0.45 22.49 -2.42
C PHE A 194 -0.97 22.30 -3.85
N GLY A 195 -1.89 23.13 -4.34
CA GLY A 195 -2.50 22.99 -5.66
C GLY A 195 -1.47 22.90 -6.78
N THR A 196 -0.57 23.89 -6.88
CA THR A 196 0.50 23.91 -7.91
C THR A 196 1.46 22.73 -7.77
N HIS A 197 1.75 22.31 -6.51
CA HIS A 197 2.57 21.13 -6.29
C HIS A 197 1.87 19.86 -6.78
N PHE A 198 0.58 19.74 -6.49
CA PHE A 198 -0.23 18.59 -6.93
C PHE A 198 -0.34 18.50 -8.45
N GLU A 199 -0.49 19.61 -9.15
CA GLU A 199 -0.48 19.67 -10.62
C GLU A 199 0.82 19.12 -11.23
N ALA A 200 1.95 19.24 -10.53
CA ALA A 200 3.21 18.65 -10.93
C ALA A 200 3.30 17.13 -10.71
N LEU A 201 2.37 16.53 -9.96
CA LEU A 201 2.27 15.09 -9.73
C LEU A 201 1.49 14.44 -10.90
N THR A 202 2.08 14.38 -12.08
CA THR A 202 1.43 14.00 -13.36
C THR A 202 0.79 12.61 -13.37
N HIS A 203 1.10 11.77 -12.38
CA HIS A 203 0.56 10.41 -12.25
C HIS A 203 -0.41 10.25 -11.08
N ALA A 204 -0.77 11.34 -10.40
CA ALA A 204 -1.78 11.30 -9.37
C ALA A 204 -3.14 10.93 -9.97
N SER A 205 -3.76 9.87 -9.47
CA SER A 205 -5.03 9.34 -9.97
C SER A 205 -6.23 9.71 -9.09
N ARG A 206 -6.05 10.58 -8.11
CA ARG A 206 -7.10 11.06 -7.21
C ARG A 206 -7.26 12.58 -7.28
N SER A 207 -8.34 13.10 -6.73
CA SER A 207 -8.56 14.55 -6.66
C SER A 207 -7.53 15.23 -5.73
N LEU A 208 -7.29 16.55 -5.92
CA LEU A 208 -6.48 17.34 -5.00
C LEU A 208 -7.04 17.28 -3.57
N GLN A 209 -8.36 17.34 -3.43
CA GLN A 209 -9.01 17.30 -2.12
C GLN A 209 -8.77 15.96 -1.41
N ASP A 210 -8.96 14.83 -2.10
CA ASP A 210 -8.69 13.51 -1.54
C ASP A 210 -7.22 13.34 -1.16
N TRP A 211 -6.32 13.84 -2.03
CA TRP A 211 -4.89 13.82 -1.74
C TRP A 211 -4.54 14.65 -0.50
N VAL A 212 -5.13 15.84 -0.33
CA VAL A 212 -4.94 16.69 0.85
C VAL A 212 -5.50 16.01 2.10
N LEU A 213 -6.69 15.44 2.02
CA LEU A 213 -7.34 14.73 3.12
C LEU A 213 -6.48 13.57 3.63
N ASP A 214 -5.89 12.81 2.73
CA ASP A 214 -5.10 11.63 3.03
C ASP A 214 -3.64 11.97 3.42
N GLN A 215 -2.97 12.85 2.67
CA GLN A 215 -1.53 13.08 2.82
C GLN A 215 -1.16 14.24 3.73
N ILE A 216 -2.00 15.27 3.87
CA ILE A 216 -1.64 16.50 4.55
C ILE A 216 -2.33 16.64 5.91
N VAL A 217 -3.67 16.54 5.93
CA VAL A 217 -4.45 16.80 7.15
C VAL A 217 -4.67 15.55 8.00
N HIS A 218 -4.42 14.39 7.44
CA HIS A 218 -4.53 13.11 8.14
C HIS A 218 -3.64 13.07 9.41
N PRO A 219 -4.13 12.54 10.54
CA PRO A 219 -3.32 12.38 11.76
C PRO A 219 -2.50 11.07 11.70
N TRP A 220 -1.34 11.13 11.07
CA TRP A 220 -0.47 9.96 10.98
C TRP A 220 0.11 9.56 12.34
N PRO A 221 0.12 8.27 12.71
CA PRO A 221 0.80 7.79 13.91
C PRO A 221 2.33 7.92 13.76
N ARG A 222 3.04 8.02 14.88
CA ARG A 222 4.51 8.14 14.84
C ARG A 222 5.22 6.95 14.17
N ASN A 223 4.72 5.73 14.39
CA ASN A 223 5.29 4.49 13.87
C ASN A 223 4.51 4.00 12.62
N TRP A 224 4.12 4.92 11.75
CA TRP A 224 3.27 4.65 10.60
C TRP A 224 3.97 3.88 9.47
N ALA A 225 5.31 3.95 9.41
CA ALA A 225 6.08 3.38 8.33
C ALA A 225 6.15 1.85 8.44
N LEU A 226 6.03 1.19 7.30
CA LEU A 226 6.38 -0.21 7.10
C LEU A 226 7.51 -0.24 6.06
N SER A 227 8.76 -0.28 6.52
CA SER A 227 9.86 -0.31 5.57
C SER A 227 9.90 -1.62 4.79
N MET A 228 10.48 -1.59 3.59
CA MET A 228 10.69 -2.80 2.78
C MET A 228 11.52 -3.82 3.55
N ASN A 229 12.56 -3.37 4.26
CA ASN A 229 13.43 -4.25 5.03
C ASN A 229 12.68 -4.88 6.21
N ASP A 230 11.87 -4.09 6.95
CA ASP A 230 11.06 -4.64 8.04
C ASP A 230 10.03 -5.65 7.53
N ALA A 231 9.44 -5.40 6.35
CA ALA A 231 8.49 -6.33 5.73
C ALA A 231 9.18 -7.64 5.31
N ILE A 232 10.37 -7.57 4.68
CA ILE A 232 11.15 -8.76 4.32
C ILE A 232 11.59 -9.53 5.57
N ASP A 233 12.02 -8.83 6.62
CA ASP A 233 12.42 -9.45 7.87
C ASP A 233 11.27 -10.13 8.62
N GLU A 234 10.08 -9.55 8.58
CA GLU A 234 8.90 -10.16 9.17
C GLU A 234 8.43 -11.39 8.40
N LEU A 235 8.56 -11.37 7.08
CA LEU A 235 8.08 -12.41 6.16
C LEU A 235 9.19 -13.42 5.79
N LYS A 236 10.06 -13.80 6.71
CA LYS A 236 11.19 -14.73 6.47
C LYS A 236 10.79 -16.11 5.95
N GLU A 237 9.54 -16.50 6.15
CA GLU A 237 8.99 -17.77 5.65
C GLU A 237 8.47 -17.66 4.21
N PHE A 238 8.48 -16.45 3.63
CA PHE A 238 8.10 -16.18 2.26
C PHE A 238 9.30 -15.94 1.37
N ASP A 239 9.19 -16.38 0.12
CA ASP A 239 10.14 -16.00 -0.92
C ASP A 239 9.79 -14.62 -1.48
N PHE A 240 10.78 -13.72 -1.61
CA PHE A 240 10.58 -12.45 -2.27
C PHE A 240 10.45 -12.65 -3.78
N LEU A 241 9.26 -12.42 -4.33
CA LEU A 241 8.97 -12.69 -5.74
C LEU A 241 9.29 -11.51 -6.65
N GLY A 242 8.91 -10.30 -6.27
CA GLY A 242 9.10 -9.11 -7.09
C GLY A 242 8.65 -7.83 -6.40
N SER A 243 8.86 -6.70 -7.05
CA SER A 243 8.50 -5.37 -6.54
C SER A 243 8.10 -4.41 -7.65
N SER A 244 7.39 -3.35 -7.26
CA SER A 244 7.13 -2.21 -8.12
C SER A 244 7.48 -0.92 -7.35
N PRO A 245 8.49 -0.12 -7.80
CA PRO A 245 9.36 -0.38 -8.94
C PRO A 245 10.20 -1.66 -8.77
N ASN A 246 10.57 -2.28 -9.90
CA ASN A 246 11.45 -3.44 -9.87
C ASN A 246 12.89 -2.97 -9.61
N PHE A 247 13.39 -3.23 -8.40
CA PHE A 247 14.74 -2.87 -7.98
C PHE A 247 15.67 -4.09 -7.88
N PHE A 248 15.12 -5.27 -8.08
CA PHE A 248 15.81 -6.53 -7.82
C PHE A 248 16.05 -7.29 -9.12
N GLU A 249 17.31 -7.40 -9.53
CA GLU A 249 17.76 -8.22 -10.65
C GLU A 249 18.84 -9.18 -10.20
N ASP A 250 18.71 -10.46 -10.56
CA ASP A 250 19.72 -11.46 -10.33
C ASP A 250 20.12 -12.12 -11.66
N TRP A 251 21.37 -11.96 -12.05
CA TRP A 251 21.93 -12.50 -13.28
C TRP A 251 22.56 -13.88 -13.09
N ARG A 252 22.49 -14.47 -11.89
CA ARG A 252 23.01 -15.80 -11.65
C ARG A 252 22.20 -16.81 -12.47
N TRP A 253 22.90 -17.78 -13.05
CA TRP A 253 22.24 -18.91 -13.68
C TRP A 253 21.53 -19.75 -12.61
N TYR A 254 20.34 -20.28 -12.93
CA TYR A 254 19.50 -20.98 -11.96
C TYR A 254 20.17 -22.09 -11.17
N LYS A 255 21.20 -22.77 -11.75
CA LYS A 255 22.00 -23.79 -11.04
C LYS A 255 23.00 -23.21 -10.02
N GLN A 256 23.17 -21.91 -9.99
CA GLN A 256 24.01 -21.22 -9.02
C GLN A 256 23.23 -20.74 -7.79
N PHE A 257 21.91 -20.89 -7.80
CA PHE A 257 21.08 -20.68 -6.62
C PHE A 257 21.35 -21.84 -5.65
N ALA A 258 22.23 -21.62 -4.71
CA ALA A 258 22.72 -22.70 -3.87
C ALA A 258 21.73 -23.12 -2.80
N ASN A 259 20.85 -22.33 -2.39
CA ASN A 259 19.80 -22.59 -1.42
C ASN A 259 19.13 -21.33 -0.99
N THR A 260 17.87 -21.26 -1.06
CA THR A 260 17.03 -20.71 -0.05
C THR A 260 16.56 -19.30 -0.27
N SER A 261 15.29 -19.17 0.01
CA SER A 261 14.52 -17.98 0.37
C SER A 261 15.32 -16.96 1.19
N VAL A 262 16.12 -17.39 2.14
CA VAL A 262 16.91 -16.52 3.02
C VAL A 262 17.95 -15.71 2.24
N GLU A 263 18.75 -16.36 1.39
CA GLU A 263 19.76 -15.67 0.57
C GLU A 263 19.12 -14.67 -0.41
N TRP A 264 17.96 -15.03 -0.96
CA TRP A 264 17.22 -14.21 -1.88
C TRP A 264 16.63 -12.97 -1.18
N SER A 265 16.04 -13.13 -0.01
CA SER A 265 15.48 -12.05 0.81
C SER A 265 16.57 -11.11 1.32
N GLU A 266 17.72 -11.62 1.75
CA GLU A 266 18.88 -10.81 2.14
C GLU A 266 19.42 -9.97 0.98
N LEU A 267 19.49 -10.54 -0.22
CA LEU A 267 19.90 -9.82 -1.41
C LEU A 267 18.89 -8.72 -1.79
N ALA A 268 17.61 -9.00 -1.70
CA ALA A 268 16.54 -8.03 -1.94
C ALA A 268 16.62 -6.85 -0.96
N SER A 269 16.75 -7.13 0.33
CA SER A 269 16.92 -6.12 1.39
C SER A 269 18.15 -5.23 1.15
N LYS A 270 19.28 -5.84 0.81
CA LYS A 270 20.50 -5.12 0.46
C LYS A 270 20.31 -4.23 -0.77
N ARG A 271 19.68 -4.73 -1.83
CA ARG A 271 19.42 -3.98 -3.03
C ARG A 271 18.49 -2.81 -2.79
N TRP A 272 17.41 -3.04 -2.04
CA TRP A 272 16.51 -1.96 -1.63
C TRP A 272 17.28 -0.82 -0.93
N THR A 273 18.08 -1.13 0.08
CA THR A 273 18.89 -0.13 0.81
C THR A 273 19.78 0.72 -0.12
N GLN A 274 20.24 0.15 -1.24
CA GLN A 274 21.09 0.85 -2.21
C GLN A 274 20.31 1.73 -3.20
N VAL A 275 19.04 1.43 -3.46
CA VAL A 275 18.23 2.13 -4.48
C VAL A 275 17.14 3.02 -3.88
N ALA A 276 16.68 2.74 -2.67
CA ALA A 276 15.59 3.48 -2.04
C ALA A 276 15.80 5.01 -2.00
N PRO A 277 17.03 5.56 -1.84
CA PRO A 277 17.25 7.01 -1.93
C PRO A 277 16.81 7.64 -3.25
N TYR A 278 16.79 6.86 -4.33
CA TYR A 278 16.36 7.34 -5.65
C TYR A 278 14.83 7.36 -5.82
N THR A 279 14.09 6.71 -4.93
CA THR A 279 12.62 6.71 -4.96
C THR A 279 11.99 8.01 -4.43
N LEU A 280 12.81 8.92 -3.89
CA LEU A 280 12.37 10.26 -3.45
C LEU A 280 11.81 11.11 -4.59
N ASP A 281 12.31 10.90 -5.80
CA ASP A 281 11.84 11.59 -6.99
C ASP A 281 11.51 10.57 -8.09
N TYR A 282 10.24 10.28 -8.27
CA TYR A 282 9.74 9.33 -9.28
C TYR A 282 10.04 9.78 -10.73
N ARG A 283 10.51 11.02 -10.93
CA ARG A 283 10.92 11.55 -12.26
C ARG A 283 12.36 11.20 -12.60
N ILE A 284 13.10 10.58 -11.69
CA ILE A 284 14.47 10.15 -11.96
C ILE A 284 14.46 9.13 -13.08
N ASP A 285 15.35 9.34 -14.04
CA ASP A 285 15.66 8.38 -15.08
C ASP A 285 16.42 7.21 -14.48
N MET A 286 15.73 6.11 -14.24
CA MET A 286 16.28 4.93 -13.56
C MET A 286 17.43 4.30 -14.36
N ASP A 287 17.53 4.51 -15.66
CA ASP A 287 18.64 4.03 -16.48
C ASP A 287 19.97 4.73 -16.14
N LYS A 288 19.90 5.87 -15.45
CA LYS A 288 21.06 6.63 -14.98
C LYS A 288 21.41 6.42 -13.50
N VAL A 289 20.66 5.59 -12.81
CA VAL A 289 20.87 5.34 -11.38
C VAL A 289 22.02 4.36 -11.18
N ASN A 290 23.02 4.76 -10.41
CA ASN A 290 24.04 3.86 -9.89
C ASN A 290 23.65 3.40 -8.49
N PHE A 291 23.95 2.14 -8.16
CA PHE A 291 23.74 1.65 -6.82
C PHE A 291 24.55 2.46 -5.81
N MET A 292 23.88 3.03 -4.82
CA MET A 292 24.54 3.70 -3.71
C MET A 292 25.37 2.68 -2.91
N PRO A 293 26.57 3.02 -2.41
CA PRO A 293 27.26 2.17 -1.44
C PRO A 293 26.33 1.82 -0.26
N PHE A 294 26.29 0.55 0.12
CA PHE A 294 25.35 0.06 1.12
C PHE A 294 25.42 0.83 2.46
N SER A 295 26.65 1.16 2.91
CA SER A 295 26.87 1.96 4.12
C SER A 295 26.24 3.36 4.06
N ASN A 296 26.23 3.97 2.87
CA ASN A 296 25.63 5.28 2.66
C ASN A 296 24.09 5.19 2.67
N GLY A 297 23.54 4.13 2.08
CA GLY A 297 22.11 3.84 2.13
C GLY A 297 21.61 3.66 3.56
N LEU A 298 22.32 2.87 4.37
CA LEU A 298 22.01 2.68 5.79
C LEU A 298 22.05 4.00 6.57
N ARG A 299 23.07 4.82 6.35
CA ARG A 299 23.19 6.12 7.02
C ARG A 299 22.06 7.06 6.61
N PHE A 300 21.71 7.09 5.34
CA PHE A 300 20.61 7.92 4.84
C PHE A 300 19.27 7.49 5.42
N ASN A 301 18.98 6.20 5.47
CA ASN A 301 17.79 5.67 6.10
C ASN A 301 17.69 6.05 7.58
N GLU A 302 18.80 5.94 8.33
CA GLU A 302 18.83 6.37 9.74
C GLU A 302 18.51 7.87 9.90
N LEU A 303 19.03 8.73 9.02
CA LEU A 303 18.73 10.16 9.04
C LEU A 303 17.27 10.46 8.74
N CYS A 304 16.68 9.81 7.75
CA CYS A 304 15.27 9.96 7.40
C CYS A 304 14.36 9.50 8.56
N ARG A 305 14.70 8.37 9.20
CA ARG A 305 13.97 7.88 10.39
C ARG A 305 14.00 8.90 11.53
N LYS A 306 15.15 9.48 11.83
CA LYS A 306 15.28 10.53 12.85
C LYS A 306 14.49 11.78 12.50
N PHE A 307 14.39 12.11 11.21
CA PHE A 307 13.61 13.25 10.75
C PHE A 307 12.10 13.00 10.87
N GLY A 308 11.64 11.76 10.67
CA GLY A 308 10.22 11.37 10.74
C GLY A 308 9.67 11.21 12.17
N GLN A 309 10.54 11.12 13.19
CA GLN A 309 10.17 11.01 14.60
C GLN A 309 9.92 12.39 15.25
#